data_c941741391a84df04ecf09eb7d016f50
#
_entry.id   c941741391a84df04ecf09eb7d016f50
#
_cell.length_a   1.000
_cell.length_b   1.000
_cell.length_c   1.000
_cell.angle_alpha   90.00
_cell.angle_beta   90.00
_cell.angle_gamma   90.00
#
_symmetry.space_group_name_H-M   'P 1'
#
loop_
_entity.id
_entity.type
_entity.pdbx_description
1 polymer ?
#
loop_
_entity_poly.entity_id
_entity_poly.type
_entity_poly.pdbx_seq_one_letter_code
_entity_poly.pdbx_strand_id
1 'polypeptide(L)'
;MKKYDVIVVGAGNGGLSAAAYLAKNGKKVLVLEKHNLPGGCATSFVRGRFEFEATLHEMCQMGEGDNAGAVRKLLDWYGLDVDWVSVDEAFRSICTDPNNKFDVTFPVGVQAFIDKMEEAVPGSRKSMSQVMEISRMICDGVDWLAKHENEPGPLAKVEMLLKYGDMMKVVPVPTDTFLRKIGVPDKAREIYESYWDYVGVDSTLMSFAVYGFMTYTYLTRKPYICKNRSHEISLAFDKSIRDNGGDIWYNTEVTKIDIKNGEVKGVVIDSGEYIECDRVISNLMPHVVFDRLVDSKEVPIHDKKLMNARDLASTCITVYLALDIPYEELGFKAYDTFLRHTGDNHIQYDSSAQISTHKDNCVTIINEVIPDCTPEGTCFVQFARFYKTDAWNEKVVNEENYFKLKDEIADETIKQFEDYIGKSIRDHIEEIVVASPVTWARYLGTPYGDVYGYRAQTWDGMFPRVQMGHKEDYTIKGLRFCGGHGTQMDGYSQAYMSGREQARYTLLDMEAGK
;
A
#
# COMPACT_ATOMS: atom_id res chain seq x y z
N MET A 1 -6.20 34.88 15.70
CA MET A 1 -6.01 33.45 15.41
C MET A 1 -5.07 33.32 14.20
N LYS A 2 -4.15 32.37 14.21
CA LYS A 2 -3.32 32.07 13.04
C LYS A 2 -4.22 31.34 12.03
N LYS A 3 -4.36 31.86 10.79
CA LYS A 3 -5.09 31.21 9.73
C LYS A 3 -4.12 30.43 8.86
N TYR A 4 -4.43 29.15 8.60
CA TYR A 4 -3.76 28.32 7.61
C TYR A 4 -4.61 28.27 6.35
N ASP A 5 -3.97 28.15 5.19
CA ASP A 5 -4.66 27.97 3.90
C ASP A 5 -5.28 26.57 3.82
N VAL A 6 -4.56 25.57 4.29
CA VAL A 6 -4.98 24.17 4.29
C VAL A 6 -4.53 23.49 5.58
N ILE A 7 -5.40 22.70 6.19
CA ILE A 7 -5.04 21.76 7.25
C ILE A 7 -5.03 20.35 6.69
N VAL A 8 -3.96 19.61 6.95
CA VAL A 8 -3.85 18.18 6.65
C VAL A 8 -4.04 17.38 7.93
N VAL A 9 -4.98 16.45 7.93
CA VAL A 9 -5.30 15.61 9.09
C VAL A 9 -4.68 14.24 8.91
N GLY A 10 -3.68 13.93 9.74
CA GLY A 10 -2.87 12.72 9.71
C GLY A 10 -1.60 12.85 8.88
N ALA A 11 -0.45 12.54 9.51
CA ALA A 11 0.87 12.54 8.90
C ALA A 11 1.28 11.17 8.33
N GLY A 12 0.33 10.41 7.76
CA GLY A 12 0.65 9.23 6.96
C GLY A 12 1.12 9.61 5.56
N ASN A 13 1.47 8.63 4.73
CA ASN A 13 2.09 8.81 3.41
C ASN A 13 1.36 9.82 2.51
N GLY A 14 0.04 9.70 2.41
CA GLY A 14 -0.77 10.62 1.60
C GLY A 14 -0.80 12.04 2.17
N GLY A 15 -0.94 12.16 3.49
CA GLY A 15 -0.97 13.46 4.17
C GLY A 15 0.35 14.20 4.08
N LEU A 16 1.47 13.51 4.29
CA LEU A 16 2.82 14.08 4.14
C LEU A 16 3.07 14.56 2.71
N SER A 17 2.71 13.73 1.71
CA SER A 17 2.84 14.10 0.31
C SER A 17 1.96 15.33 -0.06
N ALA A 18 0.72 15.37 0.44
CA ALA A 18 -0.16 16.52 0.22
C ALA A 18 0.40 17.80 0.85
N ALA A 19 0.84 17.72 2.09
CA ALA A 19 1.40 18.87 2.80
C ALA A 19 2.69 19.38 2.14
N ALA A 20 3.61 18.48 1.76
CA ALA A 20 4.83 18.85 1.05
C ALA A 20 4.53 19.54 -0.28
N TYR A 21 3.54 19.03 -1.05
CA TYR A 21 3.13 19.65 -2.31
C TYR A 21 2.60 21.07 -2.10
N LEU A 22 1.72 21.27 -1.14
CA LEU A 22 1.14 22.57 -0.82
C LEU A 22 2.19 23.57 -0.29
N ALA A 23 3.03 23.15 0.64
CA ALA A 23 4.10 23.98 1.20
C ALA A 23 5.07 24.43 0.11
N LYS A 24 5.49 23.53 -0.78
CA LYS A 24 6.36 23.82 -1.92
C LYS A 24 5.74 24.78 -2.95
N ASN A 25 4.41 24.87 -2.99
CA ASN A 25 3.66 25.84 -3.78
C ASN A 25 3.28 27.11 -2.96
N GLY A 26 3.98 27.37 -1.85
CA GLY A 26 3.87 28.61 -1.07
C GLY A 26 2.60 28.75 -0.22
N LYS A 27 1.89 27.64 0.06
CA LYS A 27 0.69 27.67 0.91
C LYS A 27 1.07 27.51 2.39
N LYS A 28 0.33 28.17 3.28
CA LYS A 28 0.43 27.99 4.72
C LYS A 28 -0.28 26.71 5.12
N VAL A 29 0.47 25.66 5.32
CA VAL A 29 -0.04 24.31 5.63
C VAL A 29 0.24 23.95 7.08
N LEU A 30 -0.74 23.37 7.75
CA LEU A 30 -0.58 22.73 9.05
C LEU A 30 -0.93 21.25 8.92
N VAL A 31 -0.03 20.38 9.31
CA VAL A 31 -0.30 18.95 9.50
C VAL A 31 -0.58 18.69 10.97
N LEU A 32 -1.67 17.98 11.27
CA LEU A 32 -2.05 17.57 12.62
C LEU A 32 -1.97 16.06 12.73
N GLU A 33 -1.09 15.56 13.62
CA GLU A 33 -0.84 14.14 13.81
C GLU A 33 -1.03 13.76 15.28
N LYS A 34 -1.87 12.75 15.53
CA LYS A 34 -2.15 12.25 16.90
C LYS A 34 -0.97 11.53 17.53
N HIS A 35 -0.12 10.91 16.72
CA HIS A 35 1.08 10.19 17.16
C HIS A 35 2.25 11.15 17.41
N ASN A 36 3.26 10.67 18.12
CA ASN A 36 4.50 11.44 18.36
C ASN A 36 5.50 11.39 17.19
N LEU A 37 5.21 10.62 16.14
CA LEU A 37 6.04 10.41 14.95
C LEU A 37 5.20 10.49 13.68
N PRO A 38 5.77 10.95 12.55
CA PRO A 38 5.12 10.89 11.24
C PRO A 38 5.20 9.48 10.65
N GLY A 39 4.39 9.24 9.60
CA GLY A 39 4.55 8.12 8.70
C GLY A 39 3.32 7.22 8.59
N GLY A 40 2.56 7.06 9.66
CA GLY A 40 1.49 6.07 9.67
C GLY A 40 2.06 4.65 9.50
N CYS A 41 1.85 4.02 8.34
CA CYS A 41 2.49 2.75 8.00
C CYS A 41 4.00 2.90 7.74
N ALA A 42 4.46 4.04 7.20
CA ALA A 42 5.87 4.31 6.90
C ALA A 42 6.63 4.74 8.17
N THR A 43 6.80 3.80 9.09
CA THR A 43 7.47 4.00 10.37
C THR A 43 8.31 2.79 10.74
N SER A 44 9.22 2.98 11.68
CA SER A 44 9.96 1.92 12.35
C SER A 44 9.73 1.96 13.85
N PHE A 45 10.08 0.89 14.54
CA PHE A 45 10.00 0.83 15.99
C PHE A 45 11.13 0.00 16.58
N VAL A 46 11.58 0.36 17.78
CA VAL A 46 12.71 -0.30 18.46
C VAL A 46 12.20 -1.25 19.54
N ARG A 47 12.79 -2.46 19.60
CA ARG A 47 12.71 -3.37 20.75
C ARG A 47 14.10 -3.94 21.01
N GLY A 48 14.49 -3.97 22.28
CA GLY A 48 15.85 -4.34 22.64
C GLY A 48 16.88 -3.50 21.86
N ARG A 49 17.76 -4.15 21.13
CA ARG A 49 18.78 -3.54 20.27
C ARG A 49 18.42 -3.52 18.78
N PHE A 50 17.18 -3.89 18.42
CA PHE A 50 16.72 -4.01 17.04
C PHE A 50 15.76 -2.90 16.67
N GLU A 51 15.90 -2.40 15.44
CA GLU A 51 14.94 -1.53 14.80
C GLU A 51 14.19 -2.31 13.72
N PHE A 52 12.88 -2.44 13.90
CA PHE A 52 11.99 -3.18 13.01
C PHE A 52 11.34 -2.25 11.98
N GLU A 53 11.26 -2.72 10.72
CA GLU A 53 10.39 -2.13 9.72
C GLU A 53 8.93 -2.48 10.02
N ALA A 54 8.03 -1.49 9.99
CA ALA A 54 6.64 -1.75 10.35
C ALA A 54 5.88 -2.52 9.26
N THR A 55 5.90 -2.03 8.01
CA THR A 55 5.06 -2.59 6.94
C THR A 55 5.67 -2.55 5.54
N LEU A 56 6.72 -1.77 5.31
CA LEU A 56 7.29 -1.66 3.97
C LEU A 56 8.03 -2.95 3.62
N HIS A 57 7.55 -3.63 2.58
CA HIS A 57 8.30 -4.69 1.92
C HIS A 57 9.17 -4.08 0.84
N GLU A 58 8.57 -3.51 -0.19
CA GLU A 58 9.29 -2.87 -1.28
C GLU A 58 8.41 -1.81 -1.99
N MET A 59 9.06 -0.84 -2.62
CA MET A 59 8.38 0.21 -3.36
C MET A 59 8.47 -0.01 -4.86
N CYS A 60 7.32 0.00 -5.53
CA CYS A 60 7.23 0.04 -7.00
C CYS A 60 7.36 1.48 -7.54
N GLN A 61 7.46 1.63 -8.87
CA GLN A 61 7.54 2.93 -9.55
C GLN A 61 8.78 3.75 -9.17
N MET A 62 9.83 3.10 -8.72
CA MET A 62 11.10 3.71 -8.37
C MET A 62 12.03 3.83 -9.60
N GLY A 63 12.97 2.97 -9.80
CA GLY A 63 13.96 3.09 -10.87
C GLY A 63 14.97 4.22 -10.66
N GLU A 64 15.87 4.40 -11.63
CA GLU A 64 16.93 5.42 -11.58
C GLU A 64 17.17 6.05 -12.95
N GLY A 65 17.70 7.28 -12.98
CA GLY A 65 18.05 8.00 -14.19
C GLY A 65 16.88 8.09 -15.18
N ASP A 66 17.11 7.70 -16.43
CA ASP A 66 16.09 7.73 -17.50
C ASP A 66 14.94 6.72 -17.25
N ASN A 67 15.19 5.69 -16.44
CA ASN A 67 14.20 4.68 -16.05
C ASN A 67 13.43 5.04 -14.77
N ALA A 68 13.66 6.22 -14.18
CA ALA A 68 12.95 6.65 -12.99
C ALA A 68 11.43 6.69 -13.20
N GLY A 69 10.71 6.02 -12.31
CA GLY A 69 9.25 5.96 -12.30
C GLY A 69 8.60 7.24 -11.78
N ALA A 70 7.28 7.26 -11.80
CA ALA A 70 6.50 8.43 -11.38
C ALA A 70 6.70 8.76 -9.90
N VAL A 71 6.82 7.73 -9.06
CA VAL A 71 7.03 7.91 -7.61
C VAL A 71 8.44 8.46 -7.35
N ARG A 72 9.48 7.87 -7.95
CA ARG A 72 10.86 8.38 -7.81
C ARG A 72 10.94 9.86 -8.18
N LYS A 73 10.40 10.23 -9.35
CA LYS A 73 10.37 11.63 -9.81
C LYS A 73 9.62 12.55 -8.86
N LEU A 74 8.56 12.06 -8.22
CA LEU A 74 7.80 12.82 -7.23
C LEU A 74 8.61 13.04 -5.95
N LEU A 75 9.25 11.99 -5.42
CA LEU A 75 10.09 12.09 -4.22
C LEU A 75 11.29 13.00 -4.46
N ASP A 76 11.95 12.88 -5.62
CA ASP A 76 13.04 13.77 -6.02
C ASP A 76 12.56 15.22 -6.16
N TRP A 77 11.37 15.45 -6.72
CA TRP A 77 10.79 16.80 -6.82
C TRP A 77 10.52 17.40 -5.44
N TYR A 78 10.11 16.60 -4.45
CA TYR A 78 10.00 17.06 -3.06
C TYR A 78 11.37 17.40 -2.45
N GLY A 79 12.45 16.90 -3.02
CA GLY A 79 13.81 17.06 -2.50
C GLY A 79 14.05 16.17 -1.27
N LEU A 80 13.47 14.97 -1.28
CA LEU A 80 13.66 14.03 -0.18
C LEU A 80 15.05 13.39 -0.27
N ASP A 81 15.82 13.54 0.79
CA ASP A 81 17.13 12.92 0.97
C ASP A 81 16.95 11.57 1.68
N VAL A 82 16.90 10.50 0.90
CA VAL A 82 16.65 9.13 1.36
C VAL A 82 17.62 8.18 0.68
N ASP A 83 18.25 7.33 1.47
CA ASP A 83 19.14 6.29 0.96
C ASP A 83 18.33 5.09 0.44
N TRP A 84 18.33 4.90 -0.87
CA TRP A 84 17.60 3.83 -1.55
C TRP A 84 18.49 2.67 -1.92
N VAL A 85 18.02 1.46 -1.64
CA VAL A 85 18.65 0.20 -2.05
C VAL A 85 17.72 -0.53 -3.01
N SER A 86 18.25 -0.93 -4.18
CA SER A 86 17.48 -1.72 -5.15
C SER A 86 17.46 -3.18 -4.78
N VAL A 87 16.34 -3.85 -5.06
CA VAL A 87 16.18 -5.29 -4.93
C VAL A 87 16.29 -5.93 -6.31
N ASP A 88 17.17 -6.91 -6.49
CA ASP A 88 17.41 -7.55 -7.79
C ASP A 88 16.50 -8.77 -8.05
N GLU A 89 15.77 -9.22 -7.04
CA GLU A 89 14.72 -10.23 -7.13
C GLU A 89 13.35 -9.55 -7.22
N ALA A 90 12.46 -10.10 -8.05
CA ALA A 90 11.08 -9.63 -8.07
C ALA A 90 10.31 -10.23 -6.89
N PHE A 91 10.35 -11.56 -6.73
CA PHE A 91 9.79 -12.28 -5.60
C PHE A 91 10.17 -13.76 -5.65
N ARG A 92 10.01 -14.45 -4.53
CA ARG A 92 10.00 -15.91 -4.48
C ARG A 92 8.60 -16.40 -4.18
N SER A 93 8.12 -17.40 -4.90
CA SER A 93 6.84 -18.04 -4.65
C SER A 93 7.02 -19.50 -4.31
N ILE A 94 6.53 -19.91 -3.15
CA ILE A 94 6.61 -21.26 -2.63
C ILE A 94 5.21 -21.80 -2.37
N CYS A 95 4.90 -22.96 -2.94
CA CYS A 95 3.71 -23.72 -2.59
C CYS A 95 4.12 -25.04 -1.95
N THR A 96 3.60 -25.31 -0.74
CA THR A 96 3.90 -26.51 0.03
C THR A 96 2.92 -27.66 -0.19
N ASP A 97 1.83 -27.44 -0.96
CA ASP A 97 0.88 -28.50 -1.31
C ASP A 97 1.59 -29.67 -2.01
N PRO A 98 1.56 -30.90 -1.45
CA PRO A 98 2.21 -32.07 -2.04
C PRO A 98 1.78 -32.37 -3.48
N ASN A 99 0.55 -31.99 -3.85
CA ASN A 99 -0.01 -32.25 -5.18
C ASN A 99 0.34 -31.14 -6.20
N ASN A 100 0.79 -29.98 -5.71
CA ASN A 100 1.09 -28.82 -6.56
C ASN A 100 2.32 -28.06 -6.06
N LYS A 101 3.32 -28.77 -5.59
CA LYS A 101 4.53 -28.18 -5.02
C LYS A 101 5.33 -27.40 -6.07
N PHE A 102 5.76 -26.20 -5.69
CA PHE A 102 6.74 -25.42 -6.43
C PHE A 102 7.53 -24.49 -5.49
N ASP A 103 8.68 -24.09 -5.95
CA ASP A 103 9.59 -23.15 -5.28
C ASP A 103 10.39 -22.43 -6.38
N VAL A 104 10.03 -21.17 -6.64
CA VAL A 104 10.57 -20.40 -7.76
C VAL A 104 10.90 -18.99 -7.33
N THR A 105 12.15 -18.58 -7.50
CA THR A 105 12.61 -17.20 -7.34
C THR A 105 12.65 -16.52 -8.70
N PHE A 106 11.97 -15.39 -8.83
CA PHE A 106 11.92 -14.62 -10.07
C PHE A 106 12.89 -13.44 -10.04
N PRO A 107 13.75 -13.32 -11.05
CA PRO A 107 14.62 -12.16 -11.21
C PRO A 107 13.82 -10.95 -11.71
N VAL A 108 14.36 -9.75 -11.48
CA VAL A 108 13.93 -8.52 -12.16
C VAL A 108 14.29 -8.60 -13.64
N GLY A 109 13.47 -8.00 -14.49
CA GLY A 109 13.64 -8.01 -15.95
C GLY A 109 12.61 -8.87 -16.66
N VAL A 110 11.90 -8.26 -17.63
CA VAL A 110 10.78 -8.91 -18.33
C VAL A 110 11.18 -10.21 -19.01
N GLN A 111 12.32 -10.21 -19.74
CA GLN A 111 12.76 -11.41 -20.44
C GLN A 111 13.24 -12.49 -19.46
N ALA A 112 13.98 -12.11 -18.43
CA ALA A 112 14.44 -13.02 -17.38
C ALA A 112 13.26 -13.66 -16.62
N PHE A 113 12.22 -12.89 -16.35
CA PHE A 113 10.98 -13.40 -15.76
C PHE A 113 10.27 -14.43 -16.66
N ILE A 114 10.12 -14.14 -17.97
CA ILE A 114 9.52 -15.05 -18.93
C ILE A 114 10.35 -16.35 -19.05
N ASP A 115 11.66 -16.24 -19.09
CA ASP A 115 12.56 -17.40 -19.20
C ASP A 115 12.48 -18.27 -17.93
N LYS A 116 12.43 -17.63 -16.74
CA LYS A 116 12.28 -18.34 -15.46
C LYS A 116 10.90 -19.00 -15.33
N MET A 117 9.84 -18.36 -15.81
CA MET A 117 8.50 -18.96 -15.84
C MET A 117 8.44 -20.16 -16.78
N GLU A 118 9.08 -20.10 -17.97
CA GLU A 118 9.16 -21.23 -18.89
C GLU A 118 9.97 -22.41 -18.29
N GLU A 119 11.05 -22.11 -17.53
CA GLU A 119 11.79 -23.12 -16.80
C GLU A 119 10.93 -23.84 -15.76
N ALA A 120 10.15 -23.05 -14.97
CA ALA A 120 9.29 -23.58 -13.93
C ALA A 120 8.04 -24.29 -14.49
N VAL A 121 7.48 -23.79 -15.61
CA VAL A 121 6.26 -24.28 -16.25
C VAL A 121 6.46 -24.33 -17.76
N PRO A 122 7.01 -25.43 -18.30
CA PRO A 122 7.23 -25.58 -19.74
C PRO A 122 5.97 -25.37 -20.58
N GLY A 123 6.09 -24.57 -21.64
CA GLY A 123 4.99 -24.18 -22.53
C GLY A 123 4.28 -22.87 -22.15
N SER A 124 4.71 -22.21 -21.09
CA SER A 124 4.14 -20.92 -20.64
C SER A 124 4.67 -19.70 -21.42
N ARG A 125 5.83 -19.79 -22.06
CA ARG A 125 6.55 -18.68 -22.72
C ARG A 125 5.64 -17.81 -23.61
N LYS A 126 4.87 -18.43 -24.49
CA LYS A 126 4.05 -17.70 -25.46
C LYS A 126 2.99 -16.84 -24.75
N SER A 127 2.25 -17.43 -23.83
CA SER A 127 1.19 -16.71 -23.08
C SER A 127 1.78 -15.69 -22.13
N MET A 128 2.89 -15.98 -21.44
CA MET A 128 3.56 -15.00 -20.58
C MET A 128 4.14 -13.82 -21.37
N SER A 129 4.65 -14.04 -22.58
CA SER A 129 5.07 -12.95 -23.47
C SER A 129 3.89 -12.04 -23.83
N GLN A 130 2.70 -12.61 -24.06
CA GLN A 130 1.47 -11.82 -24.30
C GLN A 130 1.04 -11.04 -23.03
N VAL A 131 1.13 -11.66 -21.84
CA VAL A 131 0.88 -10.97 -20.57
C VAL A 131 1.77 -9.73 -20.46
N MET A 132 3.07 -9.88 -20.68
CA MET A 132 4.04 -8.79 -20.56
C MET A 132 3.85 -7.70 -21.62
N GLU A 133 3.51 -8.08 -22.85
CA GLU A 133 3.22 -7.11 -23.93
C GLU A 133 1.99 -6.24 -23.62
N ILE A 134 0.91 -6.85 -23.13
CA ILE A 134 -0.29 -6.10 -22.73
C ILE A 134 0.01 -5.25 -21.49
N SER A 135 0.77 -5.76 -20.52
CA SER A 135 1.20 -5.00 -19.34
C SER A 135 2.05 -3.79 -19.72
N ARG A 136 2.96 -3.94 -20.69
CA ARG A 136 3.73 -2.82 -21.26
C ARG A 136 2.82 -1.75 -21.84
N MET A 137 1.87 -2.15 -22.66
CA MET A 137 0.90 -1.22 -23.27
C MET A 137 0.09 -0.47 -22.21
N ILE A 138 -0.30 -1.15 -21.12
CA ILE A 138 -0.98 -0.51 -19.99
C ILE A 138 -0.06 0.54 -19.34
N CYS A 139 1.20 0.21 -19.06
CA CYS A 139 2.16 1.16 -18.50
C CYS A 139 2.38 2.37 -19.40
N ASP A 140 2.54 2.16 -20.70
CA ASP A 140 2.67 3.25 -21.67
C ASP A 140 1.44 4.16 -21.67
N GLY A 141 0.24 3.59 -21.54
CA GLY A 141 -1.03 4.30 -21.44
C GLY A 141 -1.16 5.11 -20.14
N VAL A 142 -0.75 4.54 -19.01
CA VAL A 142 -0.72 5.22 -17.70
C VAL A 142 0.29 6.38 -17.73
N ASP A 143 1.49 6.16 -18.25
CA ASP A 143 2.51 7.22 -18.40
C ASP A 143 2.01 8.33 -19.33
N TRP A 144 1.27 7.99 -20.39
CA TRP A 144 0.63 8.95 -21.28
C TRP A 144 -0.45 9.77 -20.55
N LEU A 145 -1.32 9.13 -19.75
CA LEU A 145 -2.32 9.81 -18.93
C LEU A 145 -1.67 10.75 -17.90
N ALA A 146 -0.61 10.32 -17.26
CA ALA A 146 0.13 11.12 -16.28
C ALA A 146 0.71 12.40 -16.92
N LYS A 147 1.21 12.33 -18.17
CA LYS A 147 1.67 13.49 -18.95
C LYS A 147 0.56 14.49 -19.26
N HIS A 148 -0.69 14.05 -19.28
CA HIS A 148 -1.88 14.89 -19.44
C HIS A 148 -2.56 15.20 -18.09
N GLU A 149 -1.83 15.03 -16.97
CA GLU A 149 -2.32 15.28 -15.61
C GLU A 149 -3.60 14.51 -15.25
N ASN A 150 -3.80 13.34 -15.86
CA ASN A 150 -5.01 12.52 -15.78
C ASN A 150 -6.31 13.20 -16.29
N GLU A 151 -6.18 14.31 -17.00
CA GLU A 151 -7.31 15.09 -17.55
C GLU A 151 -7.10 15.42 -19.03
N PRO A 152 -7.03 14.43 -19.92
CA PRO A 152 -6.81 14.66 -21.33
C PRO A 152 -7.98 15.44 -21.96
N GLY A 153 -7.65 16.48 -22.70
CA GLY A 153 -8.63 17.24 -23.50
C GLY A 153 -9.29 16.38 -24.60
N PRO A 154 -10.34 16.89 -25.28
CA PRO A 154 -11.11 16.11 -26.26
C PRO A 154 -10.27 15.46 -27.35
N LEU A 155 -9.31 16.18 -27.94
CA LEU A 155 -8.41 15.65 -28.98
C LEU A 155 -7.47 14.58 -28.42
N ALA A 156 -6.93 14.79 -27.23
CA ALA A 156 -6.08 13.84 -26.54
C ALA A 156 -6.84 12.54 -26.18
N LYS A 157 -8.13 12.62 -25.84
CA LYS A 157 -8.98 11.42 -25.64
C LYS A 157 -9.11 10.59 -26.92
N VAL A 158 -9.20 11.22 -28.09
CA VAL A 158 -9.21 10.50 -29.37
C VAL A 158 -7.85 9.83 -29.63
N GLU A 159 -6.74 10.54 -29.37
CA GLU A 159 -5.40 9.97 -29.45
C GLU A 159 -5.22 8.77 -28.53
N MET A 160 -5.69 8.87 -27.28
CA MET A 160 -5.68 7.78 -26.31
C MET A 160 -6.40 6.53 -26.83
N LEU A 161 -7.62 6.70 -27.39
CA LEU A 161 -8.38 5.60 -27.96
C LEU A 161 -7.67 4.93 -29.15
N LEU A 162 -7.01 5.71 -29.99
CA LEU A 162 -6.27 5.18 -31.14
C LEU A 162 -4.99 4.45 -30.74
N LYS A 163 -4.26 4.95 -29.75
CA LYS A 163 -2.97 4.36 -29.32
C LYS A 163 -3.13 3.27 -28.27
N TYR A 164 -4.06 3.45 -27.35
CA TYR A 164 -4.22 2.60 -26.16
C TYR A 164 -5.62 2.00 -26.01
N GLY A 165 -6.38 1.92 -27.11
CA GLY A 165 -7.75 1.38 -27.09
C GLY A 165 -7.83 -0.06 -26.58
N ASP A 166 -6.77 -0.85 -26.78
CA ASP A 166 -6.72 -2.22 -26.25
C ASP A 166 -6.54 -2.25 -24.73
N MET A 167 -5.87 -1.27 -24.14
CA MET A 167 -5.85 -1.09 -22.68
C MET A 167 -7.27 -0.94 -22.12
N MET A 168 -8.12 -0.15 -22.78
CA MET A 168 -9.50 0.07 -22.37
C MET A 168 -10.36 -1.21 -22.40
N LYS A 169 -10.01 -2.18 -23.25
CA LYS A 169 -10.70 -3.49 -23.32
C LYS A 169 -10.34 -4.40 -22.14
N VAL A 170 -9.16 -4.24 -21.56
CA VAL A 170 -8.70 -5.08 -20.44
C VAL A 170 -8.96 -4.46 -19.07
N VAL A 171 -9.18 -3.15 -18.98
CA VAL A 171 -9.53 -2.46 -17.72
C VAL A 171 -10.69 -3.14 -16.96
N PRO A 172 -11.83 -3.50 -17.57
CA PRO A 172 -12.93 -4.16 -16.86
C PRO A 172 -12.74 -5.67 -16.67
N VAL A 173 -11.63 -6.26 -17.14
CA VAL A 173 -11.45 -7.71 -17.13
C VAL A 173 -10.66 -8.14 -15.89
N PRO A 174 -11.21 -9.05 -15.05
CA PRO A 174 -10.47 -9.62 -13.93
C PRO A 174 -9.20 -10.34 -14.38
N THR A 175 -8.18 -10.32 -13.54
CA THR A 175 -6.86 -10.91 -13.82
C THR A 175 -6.94 -12.39 -14.17
N ASP A 176 -7.56 -13.21 -13.33
CA ASP A 176 -7.73 -14.66 -13.61
C ASP A 176 -8.46 -14.91 -14.94
N THR A 177 -9.53 -14.17 -15.21
CA THR A 177 -10.29 -14.27 -16.46
C THR A 177 -9.43 -13.93 -17.67
N PHE A 178 -8.62 -12.89 -17.59
CA PHE A 178 -7.72 -12.49 -18.67
C PHE A 178 -6.65 -13.56 -18.92
N LEU A 179 -5.98 -14.04 -17.87
CA LEU A 179 -4.92 -15.05 -17.97
C LEU A 179 -5.44 -16.38 -18.57
N ARG A 180 -6.61 -16.84 -18.14
CA ARG A 180 -7.28 -18.03 -18.71
C ARG A 180 -7.61 -17.84 -20.19
N LYS A 181 -8.14 -16.67 -20.55
CA LYS A 181 -8.54 -16.37 -21.94
C LYS A 181 -7.37 -16.40 -22.91
N ILE A 182 -6.19 -15.98 -22.51
CA ILE A 182 -4.98 -16.02 -23.35
C ILE A 182 -4.19 -17.33 -23.23
N GLY A 183 -4.71 -18.30 -22.45
CA GLY A 183 -4.16 -19.65 -22.34
C GLY A 183 -2.89 -19.75 -21.49
N VAL A 184 -2.78 -18.96 -20.43
CA VAL A 184 -1.72 -19.16 -19.42
C VAL A 184 -1.98 -20.50 -18.73
N PRO A 185 -0.99 -21.43 -18.67
CA PRO A 185 -1.13 -22.69 -17.95
C PRO A 185 -1.48 -22.48 -16.47
N ASP A 186 -2.31 -23.33 -15.90
CA ASP A 186 -2.82 -23.17 -14.52
C ASP A 186 -1.70 -22.91 -13.51
N LYS A 187 -0.65 -23.71 -13.51
CA LYS A 187 0.48 -23.54 -12.60
C LYS A 187 1.24 -22.21 -12.82
N ALA A 188 1.38 -21.76 -14.07
CA ALA A 188 2.00 -20.47 -14.36
C ALA A 188 1.14 -19.30 -13.90
N ARG A 189 -0.20 -19.45 -13.97
CA ARG A 189 -1.16 -18.49 -13.45
C ARG A 189 -1.08 -18.39 -11.94
N GLU A 190 -1.10 -19.50 -11.21
CA GLU A 190 -0.97 -19.57 -9.77
C GLU A 190 0.32 -18.90 -9.27
N ILE A 191 1.44 -19.16 -9.95
CA ILE A 191 2.72 -18.52 -9.63
C ILE A 191 2.66 -17.01 -9.93
N TYR A 192 2.15 -16.60 -11.09
CA TYR A 192 2.07 -15.20 -11.48
C TYR A 192 1.17 -14.39 -10.55
N GLU A 193 0.08 -14.98 -10.07
CA GLU A 193 -0.89 -14.33 -9.18
C GLU A 193 -0.41 -14.22 -7.71
N SER A 194 0.79 -14.65 -7.36
CA SER A 194 1.32 -14.60 -5.98
C SER A 194 1.34 -13.20 -5.38
N TYR A 195 1.41 -12.15 -6.18
CA TYR A 195 1.37 -10.75 -5.72
C TYR A 195 -0.01 -10.27 -5.21
N TRP A 196 -1.03 -11.14 -5.13
CA TRP A 196 -2.34 -10.71 -4.66
C TRP A 196 -2.30 -10.15 -3.23
N ASP A 197 -1.37 -10.60 -2.39
CA ASP A 197 -1.17 -10.05 -1.05
C ASP A 197 -0.83 -8.56 -1.07
N TYR A 198 -0.07 -8.10 -2.07
CA TYR A 198 0.31 -6.69 -2.22
C TYR A 198 -0.83 -5.77 -2.64
N VAL A 199 -1.93 -6.33 -3.07
CA VAL A 199 -3.12 -5.60 -3.54
C VAL A 199 -4.37 -5.88 -2.69
N GLY A 200 -4.25 -6.79 -1.72
CA GLY A 200 -5.30 -7.08 -0.74
C GLY A 200 -6.59 -7.64 -1.32
N VAL A 201 -6.56 -8.17 -2.57
CA VAL A 201 -7.75 -8.69 -3.24
C VAL A 201 -7.41 -9.80 -4.23
N ASP A 202 -8.29 -10.78 -4.30
CA ASP A 202 -8.22 -11.92 -5.23
C ASP A 202 -8.20 -11.50 -6.70
N SER A 203 -7.44 -12.24 -7.51
CA SER A 203 -7.30 -12.06 -8.95
C SER A 203 -8.61 -12.16 -9.75
N THR A 204 -9.65 -12.80 -9.20
CA THR A 204 -10.98 -12.85 -9.82
C THR A 204 -11.77 -11.55 -9.66
N LEU A 205 -11.36 -10.70 -8.73
CA LEU A 205 -11.98 -9.40 -8.43
C LEU A 205 -11.15 -8.22 -8.95
N MET A 206 -9.83 -8.40 -9.07
CA MET A 206 -8.92 -7.37 -9.50
C MET A 206 -8.81 -7.26 -11.02
N SER A 207 -8.90 -6.04 -11.54
CA SER A 207 -8.64 -5.74 -12.95
C SER A 207 -7.21 -6.13 -13.35
N PHE A 208 -7.06 -6.83 -14.47
CA PHE A 208 -5.75 -7.14 -15.05
C PHE A 208 -4.95 -5.87 -15.36
N ALA A 209 -5.60 -4.76 -15.69
CA ALA A 209 -4.90 -3.52 -15.94
C ALA A 209 -4.12 -3.02 -14.71
N VAL A 210 -4.68 -3.17 -13.51
CA VAL A 210 -4.00 -2.82 -12.24
C VAL A 210 -2.89 -3.82 -11.94
N TYR A 211 -3.19 -5.12 -12.02
CA TYR A 211 -2.24 -6.18 -11.71
C TYR A 211 -1.06 -6.21 -12.69
N GLY A 212 -1.33 -6.13 -13.98
CA GLY A 212 -0.31 -6.10 -15.03
C GLY A 212 0.55 -4.83 -14.97
N PHE A 213 -0.03 -3.67 -14.64
CA PHE A 213 0.71 -2.45 -14.39
C PHE A 213 1.69 -2.61 -13.23
N MET A 214 1.22 -3.12 -12.09
CA MET A 214 2.04 -3.33 -10.91
C MET A 214 3.19 -4.29 -11.21
N THR A 215 2.90 -5.51 -11.67
CA THR A 215 3.93 -6.52 -11.92
C THR A 215 4.94 -6.08 -12.99
N TYR A 216 4.50 -5.43 -14.07
CA TYR A 216 5.39 -4.93 -15.10
C TYR A 216 6.34 -3.84 -14.58
N THR A 217 5.88 -2.98 -13.70
CA THR A 217 6.72 -1.92 -13.12
C THR A 217 7.77 -2.47 -12.15
N TYR A 218 7.45 -3.48 -11.36
CA TYR A 218 8.44 -4.21 -10.56
C TYR A 218 9.54 -4.83 -11.45
N LEU A 219 9.14 -5.49 -12.54
CA LEU A 219 10.08 -6.13 -13.45
C LEU A 219 10.95 -5.15 -14.26
N THR A 220 10.46 -3.96 -14.57
CA THR A 220 11.16 -3.01 -15.44
C THR A 220 11.90 -1.90 -14.70
N ARG A 221 11.43 -1.50 -13.53
CA ARG A 221 11.98 -0.38 -12.75
C ARG A 221 12.67 -0.81 -11.46
N LYS A 222 12.72 -2.09 -11.18
CA LYS A 222 13.15 -2.72 -9.94
C LYS A 222 12.35 -2.26 -8.71
N PRO A 223 12.15 -3.09 -7.72
CA PRO A 223 11.72 -2.67 -6.40
C PRO A 223 12.88 -2.00 -5.65
N TYR A 224 12.53 -1.11 -4.72
CA TYR A 224 13.47 -0.41 -3.85
C TYR A 224 12.98 -0.41 -2.42
N ILE A 225 13.93 -0.42 -1.50
CA ILE A 225 13.71 -0.24 -0.06
C ILE A 225 14.56 0.91 0.49
N CYS A 226 14.17 1.45 1.63
CA CYS A 226 14.98 2.45 2.33
C CYS A 226 16.06 1.75 3.15
N LYS A 227 17.30 2.21 3.06
CA LYS A 227 18.42 1.65 3.83
C LYS A 227 18.14 1.72 5.34
N ASN A 228 17.58 2.82 5.80
CA ASN A 228 17.36 3.10 7.22
C ASN A 228 15.87 2.94 7.64
N ARG A 229 15.13 2.01 7.00
CA ARG A 229 13.68 1.78 7.18
C ARG A 229 12.80 2.87 6.57
N SER A 230 11.51 2.59 6.45
CA SER A 230 10.55 3.52 5.84
C SER A 230 10.34 4.80 6.65
N HIS A 231 10.71 4.81 7.92
CA HIS A 231 10.67 6.02 8.75
C HIS A 231 11.55 7.15 8.21
N GLU A 232 12.66 6.82 7.53
CA GLU A 232 13.52 7.78 6.84
C GLU A 232 12.74 8.62 5.82
N ILE A 233 11.84 8.00 5.04
CA ILE A 233 11.00 8.72 4.07
C ILE A 233 10.13 9.75 4.82
N SER A 234 9.53 9.33 5.92
CA SER A 234 8.63 10.17 6.71
C SER A 234 9.33 11.37 7.33
N LEU A 235 10.55 11.18 7.81
CA LEU A 235 11.39 12.26 8.33
C LEU A 235 11.86 13.22 7.23
N ALA A 236 12.19 12.70 6.04
CA ALA A 236 12.54 13.51 4.89
C ALA A 236 11.36 14.38 4.42
N PHE A 237 10.12 13.85 4.48
CA PHE A 237 8.92 14.65 4.24
C PHE A 237 8.71 15.74 5.30
N ASP A 238 8.86 15.40 6.61
CA ASP A 238 8.76 16.40 7.69
C ASP A 238 9.73 17.56 7.45
N LYS A 239 10.98 17.22 7.14
CA LYS A 239 11.99 18.22 6.79
C LYS A 239 11.57 19.05 5.58
N SER A 240 11.14 18.42 4.49
CA SER A 240 10.73 19.13 3.27
C SER A 240 9.54 20.08 3.52
N ILE A 241 8.57 19.67 4.33
CA ILE A 241 7.41 20.51 4.69
C ILE A 241 7.87 21.75 5.47
N ARG A 242 8.71 21.56 6.49
CA ARG A 242 9.21 22.67 7.33
C ARG A 242 10.13 23.62 6.57
N ASP A 243 11.03 23.10 5.76
CA ASP A 243 11.94 23.89 4.92
C ASP A 243 11.18 24.79 3.93
N ASN A 244 9.96 24.39 3.55
CA ASN A 244 9.07 25.19 2.68
C ASN A 244 8.01 25.99 3.47
N GLY A 245 8.17 26.13 4.79
CA GLY A 245 7.34 27.00 5.63
C GLY A 245 6.02 26.41 6.10
N GLY A 246 5.81 25.10 5.96
CA GLY A 246 4.71 24.37 6.58
C GLY A 246 4.98 24.04 8.05
N ASP A 247 3.93 23.78 8.81
CA ASP A 247 3.99 23.37 10.22
C ASP A 247 3.48 21.92 10.37
N ILE A 248 4.10 21.16 11.26
CA ILE A 248 3.60 19.85 11.69
C ILE A 248 3.52 19.83 13.22
N TRP A 249 2.35 19.49 13.75
CA TRP A 249 2.12 19.32 15.18
C TRP A 249 1.86 17.83 15.47
N TYR A 250 2.75 17.25 16.25
CA TYR A 250 2.62 15.88 16.78
C TYR A 250 1.88 15.88 18.10
N ASN A 251 1.45 14.69 18.56
CA ASN A 251 0.63 14.51 19.76
C ASN A 251 -0.59 15.44 19.76
N THR A 252 -1.20 15.65 18.58
CA THR A 252 -2.31 16.59 18.38
C THR A 252 -3.39 15.90 17.57
N GLU A 253 -4.43 15.43 18.26
CA GLU A 253 -5.54 14.72 17.63
C GLU A 253 -6.61 15.71 17.17
N VAL A 254 -7.04 15.59 15.90
CA VAL A 254 -8.24 16.29 15.42
C VAL A 254 -9.46 15.53 15.93
N THR A 255 -10.27 16.20 16.74
CA THR A 255 -11.48 15.63 17.34
C THR A 255 -12.76 16.05 16.60
N LYS A 256 -12.68 17.12 15.78
CA LYS A 256 -13.80 17.58 14.96
C LYS A 256 -13.31 18.32 13.72
N ILE A 257 -13.98 18.09 12.59
CA ILE A 257 -13.94 18.94 11.39
C ILE A 257 -15.24 19.75 11.37
N ASP A 258 -15.14 21.07 11.52
CA ASP A 258 -16.30 21.96 11.58
C ASP A 258 -16.83 22.25 10.17
N ILE A 259 -18.01 21.72 9.88
CA ILE A 259 -18.73 21.92 8.62
C ILE A 259 -19.94 22.80 8.89
N LYS A 260 -20.14 23.83 8.06
CA LYS A 260 -21.33 24.69 8.10
C LYS A 260 -21.84 24.93 6.68
N ASN A 261 -23.09 24.61 6.47
CA ASN A 261 -23.76 24.77 5.16
C ASN A 261 -23.01 24.01 4.04
N GLY A 262 -22.50 22.79 4.34
CA GLY A 262 -21.79 21.95 3.38
C GLY A 262 -20.36 22.39 3.07
N GLU A 263 -19.76 23.29 3.86
CA GLU A 263 -18.41 23.79 3.66
C GLU A 263 -17.55 23.66 4.93
N VAL A 264 -16.26 23.37 4.77
CA VAL A 264 -15.26 23.39 5.86
C VAL A 264 -15.11 24.81 6.42
N LYS A 265 -15.01 24.93 7.77
CA LYS A 265 -14.76 26.19 8.46
C LYS A 265 -13.54 26.12 9.38
N GLY A 266 -13.09 24.92 9.74
CA GLY A 266 -11.95 24.70 10.61
C GLY A 266 -11.95 23.32 11.23
N VAL A 267 -11.04 23.12 12.16
CA VAL A 267 -10.93 21.88 12.95
C VAL A 267 -10.85 22.20 14.43
N VAL A 268 -11.25 21.26 15.28
CA VAL A 268 -11.02 21.28 16.73
C VAL A 268 -10.02 20.16 17.05
N ILE A 269 -9.04 20.48 17.86
CA ILE A 269 -8.05 19.51 18.35
C ILE A 269 -8.39 19.04 19.78
N ASP A 270 -7.71 18.03 20.26
CA ASP A 270 -7.92 17.38 21.57
C ASP A 270 -7.81 18.34 22.78
N SER A 271 -7.01 19.41 22.67
CA SER A 271 -6.94 20.48 23.68
C SER A 271 -8.22 21.35 23.73
N GLY A 272 -9.12 21.20 22.78
CA GLY A 272 -10.31 22.06 22.60
C GLY A 272 -10.03 23.34 21.79
N GLU A 273 -8.80 23.56 21.33
CA GLU A 273 -8.46 24.69 20.47
C GLU A 273 -9.15 24.56 19.10
N TYR A 274 -9.74 25.66 18.61
CA TYR A 274 -10.31 25.77 17.27
C TYR A 274 -9.31 26.45 16.33
N ILE A 275 -9.01 25.75 15.21
CA ILE A 275 -8.11 26.25 14.17
C ILE A 275 -8.92 26.52 12.92
N GLU A 276 -9.00 27.79 12.54
CA GLU A 276 -9.78 28.22 11.36
C GLU A 276 -9.04 27.86 10.06
N CYS A 277 -9.76 27.24 9.11
CA CYS A 277 -9.31 27.01 7.74
C CYS A 277 -10.50 26.80 6.81
N ASP A 278 -10.31 27.04 5.52
CA ASP A 278 -11.32 26.81 4.49
C ASP A 278 -11.14 25.48 3.76
N ARG A 279 -10.06 24.75 4.04
CA ARG A 279 -9.69 23.52 3.34
C ARG A 279 -9.07 22.51 4.30
N VAL A 280 -9.55 21.27 4.20
CA VAL A 280 -9.00 20.12 4.91
C VAL A 280 -8.70 19.01 3.89
N ILE A 281 -7.47 18.48 3.95
CA ILE A 281 -7.13 17.22 3.28
C ILE A 281 -6.98 16.17 4.37
N SER A 282 -7.82 15.15 4.36
CA SER A 282 -7.78 14.06 5.34
C SER A 282 -7.01 12.87 4.78
N ASN A 283 -6.00 12.44 5.54
CA ASN A 283 -5.35 11.13 5.34
C ASN A 283 -6.03 10.03 6.17
N LEU A 284 -7.08 10.37 6.91
CA LEU A 284 -7.93 9.40 7.58
C LEU A 284 -8.99 8.88 6.62
N MET A 285 -9.39 7.64 6.84
CA MET A 285 -10.46 7.01 6.08
C MET A 285 -11.77 7.81 6.18
N PRO A 286 -12.57 7.91 5.10
CA PRO A 286 -13.89 8.56 5.13
C PRO A 286 -14.80 8.04 6.25
N HIS A 287 -14.77 6.75 6.57
CA HIS A 287 -15.50 6.17 7.71
C HIS A 287 -15.15 6.87 9.03
N VAL A 288 -13.85 7.08 9.30
CA VAL A 288 -13.44 7.77 10.52
C VAL A 288 -13.91 9.22 10.53
N VAL A 289 -13.79 9.90 9.39
CA VAL A 289 -14.16 11.31 9.27
C VAL A 289 -15.67 11.50 9.41
N PHE A 290 -16.47 10.76 8.66
CA PHE A 290 -17.93 10.95 8.62
C PHE A 290 -18.66 10.38 9.84
N ASP A 291 -18.10 9.35 10.48
CA ASP A 291 -18.73 8.75 11.66
C ASP A 291 -18.29 9.39 12.98
N ARG A 292 -17.10 10.04 13.02
CA ARG A 292 -16.53 10.52 14.28
C ARG A 292 -16.18 12.01 14.29
N LEU A 293 -15.70 12.56 13.15
CA LEU A 293 -15.14 13.92 13.13
C LEU A 293 -16.11 14.97 12.56
N VAL A 294 -17.10 14.57 11.78
CA VAL A 294 -18.10 15.48 11.21
C VAL A 294 -19.45 15.23 11.89
N ASP A 295 -20.15 16.31 12.25
CA ASP A 295 -21.50 16.21 12.78
C ASP A 295 -22.40 15.46 11.77
N SER A 296 -23.08 14.42 12.21
CA SER A 296 -23.82 13.50 11.32
C SER A 296 -24.89 14.19 10.46
N LYS A 297 -25.43 15.31 10.90
CA LYS A 297 -26.40 16.13 10.15
C LYS A 297 -25.77 16.89 8.97
N GLU A 298 -24.46 17.15 9.02
CA GLU A 298 -23.70 17.86 7.99
C GLU A 298 -23.13 16.90 6.94
N VAL A 299 -23.18 15.57 7.16
CA VAL A 299 -22.72 14.58 6.19
C VAL A 299 -23.81 14.31 5.15
N PRO A 300 -23.57 14.64 3.87
CA PRO A 300 -24.56 14.43 2.82
C PRO A 300 -24.91 12.94 2.65
N ILE A 301 -26.18 12.66 2.35
CA ILE A 301 -26.65 11.27 2.16
C ILE A 301 -25.94 10.57 0.99
N HIS A 302 -25.53 11.33 -0.03
CA HIS A 302 -24.74 10.82 -1.15
C HIS A 302 -23.40 10.32 -0.65
N ASP A 303 -22.69 11.09 0.16
CA ASP A 303 -21.37 10.77 0.68
C ASP A 303 -21.40 9.54 1.59
N LYS A 304 -22.43 9.43 2.45
CA LYS A 304 -22.65 8.21 3.25
C LYS A 304 -22.90 6.97 2.39
N LYS A 305 -23.69 7.10 1.33
CA LYS A 305 -23.96 5.98 0.42
C LYS A 305 -22.72 5.55 -0.35
N LEU A 306 -21.92 6.50 -0.82
CA LEU A 306 -20.68 6.21 -1.53
C LEU A 306 -19.68 5.52 -0.60
N MET A 307 -19.46 6.06 0.61
CA MET A 307 -18.59 5.45 1.61
C MET A 307 -18.99 4.00 1.91
N ASN A 308 -20.29 3.75 2.15
CA ASN A 308 -20.79 2.41 2.48
C ASN A 308 -20.85 1.45 1.28
N ALA A 309 -20.72 1.93 0.05
CA ALA A 309 -20.64 1.10 -1.15
C ALA A 309 -19.22 0.58 -1.42
N ARG A 310 -18.21 1.11 -0.73
CA ARG A 310 -16.81 0.73 -0.86
C ARG A 310 -16.46 -0.36 0.14
N ASP A 311 -15.83 -1.40 -0.34
CA ASP A 311 -15.35 -2.49 0.51
C ASP A 311 -13.93 -2.17 1.01
N LEU A 312 -13.65 -2.55 2.25
CA LEU A 312 -12.30 -2.54 2.80
C LEU A 312 -11.46 -3.63 2.15
N ALA A 313 -10.15 -3.41 2.04
CA ALA A 313 -9.26 -4.38 1.41
C ALA A 313 -8.87 -5.51 2.38
N SER A 314 -7.80 -5.34 3.12
CA SER A 314 -7.29 -6.38 4.00
C SER A 314 -6.67 -5.80 5.26
N THR A 315 -6.72 -6.60 6.31
CA THR A 315 -5.93 -6.42 7.52
C THR A 315 -4.85 -7.48 7.58
N CYS A 316 -3.90 -7.37 8.50
CA CYS A 316 -2.87 -8.39 8.68
C CYS A 316 -2.50 -8.63 10.15
N ILE A 317 -1.97 -9.81 10.42
CA ILE A 317 -1.12 -10.04 11.57
C ILE A 317 0.32 -10.11 11.09
N THR A 318 1.22 -9.42 11.78
CA THR A 318 2.65 -9.44 11.46
C THR A 318 3.42 -9.95 12.66
N VAL A 319 4.23 -11.00 12.44
CA VAL A 319 5.18 -11.53 13.42
C VAL A 319 6.56 -11.06 13.02
N TYR A 320 7.21 -10.34 13.92
CA TYR A 320 8.57 -9.85 13.77
C TYR A 320 9.48 -10.65 14.69
N LEU A 321 10.52 -11.23 14.14
CA LEU A 321 11.53 -11.98 14.90
C LEU A 321 12.89 -11.32 14.72
N ALA A 322 13.57 -11.03 15.81
CA ALA A 322 14.99 -10.75 15.81
C ALA A 322 15.73 -11.99 16.34
N LEU A 323 16.69 -12.47 15.57
CA LEU A 323 17.42 -13.70 15.87
C LEU A 323 18.89 -13.40 16.18
N ASP A 324 19.48 -14.10 17.14
CA ASP A 324 20.89 -14.01 17.52
C ASP A 324 21.82 -14.86 16.64
N ILE A 325 21.41 -15.10 15.40
CA ILE A 325 22.18 -15.77 14.35
C ILE A 325 22.18 -14.91 13.06
N PRO A 326 23.22 -14.98 12.24
CA PRO A 326 23.25 -14.32 10.95
C PRO A 326 22.25 -14.97 9.99
N TYR A 327 21.73 -14.16 9.05
CA TYR A 327 20.66 -14.60 8.13
C TYR A 327 21.08 -15.76 7.21
N GLU A 328 22.36 -15.86 6.89
CA GLU A 328 22.91 -16.97 6.09
C GLU A 328 22.71 -18.34 6.74
N GLU A 329 22.69 -18.38 8.07
CA GLU A 329 22.42 -19.60 8.80
C GLU A 329 20.98 -20.07 8.69
N LEU A 330 20.03 -19.20 8.33
CA LEU A 330 18.66 -19.64 8.06
C LEU A 330 18.58 -20.62 6.90
N GLY A 331 19.51 -20.53 5.95
CA GLY A 331 19.46 -21.34 4.72
C GLY A 331 18.30 -20.97 3.80
N PHE A 332 17.67 -19.81 4.05
CA PHE A 332 16.55 -19.29 3.31
C PHE A 332 17.01 -18.04 2.55
N LYS A 333 17.08 -18.15 1.23
CA LYS A 333 17.65 -17.09 0.37
C LYS A 333 16.54 -16.48 -0.49
N ALA A 334 15.95 -15.43 -0.02
CA ALA A 334 15.20 -14.48 -0.82
C ALA A 334 14.80 -13.30 0.07
N TYR A 335 14.74 -12.11 -0.50
CA TYR A 335 14.30 -10.92 0.20
C TYR A 335 12.83 -11.00 0.56
N ASP A 336 11.97 -11.25 -0.43
CA ASP A 336 10.53 -11.34 -0.23
C ASP A 336 9.94 -12.62 -0.82
N THR A 337 9.23 -13.37 0.01
CA THR A 337 8.76 -14.72 -0.31
C THR A 337 7.30 -14.91 0.04
N PHE A 338 6.49 -15.33 -0.92
CA PHE A 338 5.14 -15.80 -0.69
C PHE A 338 5.16 -17.29 -0.36
N LEU A 339 5.01 -17.62 0.92
CA LEU A 339 4.98 -18.99 1.44
C LEU A 339 3.53 -19.45 1.58
N ARG A 340 3.10 -20.38 0.72
CA ARG A 340 1.72 -20.78 0.50
C ARG A 340 1.46 -22.24 0.83
N HIS A 341 0.27 -22.53 1.37
CA HIS A 341 -0.22 -23.88 1.55
C HIS A 341 -0.94 -24.44 0.30
N THR A 342 -1.38 -23.58 -0.61
CA THR A 342 -1.96 -23.91 -1.92
C THR A 342 -1.50 -22.92 -2.98
N GLY A 343 -1.43 -23.34 -4.23
CA GLY A 343 -1.15 -22.45 -5.37
C GLY A 343 -2.37 -21.66 -5.82
N ASP A 344 -3.58 -22.12 -5.50
CA ASP A 344 -4.83 -21.50 -5.95
C ASP A 344 -5.10 -20.21 -5.16
N ASN A 345 -4.95 -19.08 -5.84
CA ASN A 345 -5.13 -17.75 -5.30
C ASN A 345 -6.55 -17.51 -4.74
N HIS A 346 -7.56 -18.06 -5.36
CA HIS A 346 -8.95 -17.93 -4.91
C HIS A 346 -9.18 -18.67 -3.57
N ILE A 347 -8.63 -19.89 -3.45
CA ILE A 347 -8.68 -20.64 -2.19
C ILE A 347 -7.92 -19.90 -1.08
N GLN A 348 -6.75 -19.33 -1.39
CA GLN A 348 -5.98 -18.52 -0.44
C GLN A 348 -6.82 -17.34 0.08
N TYR A 349 -7.40 -16.55 -0.84
CA TYR A 349 -8.23 -15.40 -0.49
C TYR A 349 -9.49 -15.79 0.29
N ASP A 350 -10.16 -16.88 -0.07
CA ASP A 350 -11.34 -17.35 0.66
C ASP A 350 -11.00 -17.85 2.07
N SER A 351 -9.87 -18.54 2.23
CA SER A 351 -9.39 -18.98 3.54
C SER A 351 -9.10 -17.80 4.48
N SER A 352 -8.69 -16.65 3.94
CA SER A 352 -8.37 -15.44 4.70
C SER A 352 -9.59 -14.80 5.41
N ALA A 353 -10.80 -15.26 5.11
CA ALA A 353 -12.01 -14.88 5.85
C ALA A 353 -12.09 -15.45 7.27
N GLN A 354 -11.23 -16.41 7.61
CA GLN A 354 -11.24 -17.07 8.93
C GLN A 354 -9.83 -17.22 9.47
N ILE A 355 -9.64 -16.82 10.72
CA ILE A 355 -8.33 -16.90 11.41
C ILE A 355 -7.79 -18.33 11.43
N SER A 356 -8.65 -19.31 11.67
CA SER A 356 -8.25 -20.72 11.87
C SER A 356 -7.84 -21.46 10.59
N THR A 357 -8.23 -20.96 9.42
CA THR A 357 -8.02 -21.66 8.13
C THR A 357 -6.91 -21.07 7.29
N HIS A 358 -6.62 -19.78 7.46
CA HIS A 358 -5.62 -19.10 6.66
C HIS A 358 -4.21 -19.31 7.22
N LYS A 359 -3.29 -19.78 6.36
CA LYS A 359 -1.92 -20.19 6.75
C LYS A 359 -0.82 -19.62 5.85
N ASP A 360 -1.18 -18.78 4.89
CA ASP A 360 -0.22 -18.19 3.97
C ASP A 360 0.52 -17.03 4.64
N ASN A 361 1.81 -16.89 4.36
CA ASN A 361 2.63 -15.83 4.89
C ASN A 361 3.46 -15.18 3.77
N CYS A 362 3.60 -13.88 3.83
CA CYS A 362 4.65 -13.16 3.15
C CYS A 362 5.85 -13.08 4.11
N VAL A 363 7.01 -13.60 3.70
CA VAL A 363 8.23 -13.68 4.52
C VAL A 363 9.24 -12.71 3.96
N THR A 364 9.69 -11.75 4.77
CA THR A 364 10.68 -10.76 4.37
C THR A 364 11.92 -10.84 5.26
N ILE A 365 13.11 -10.89 4.62
CA ILE A 365 14.40 -10.88 5.31
C ILE A 365 15.22 -9.71 4.77
N ILE A 366 15.16 -8.57 5.48
CA ILE A 366 15.82 -7.34 5.05
C ILE A 366 17.35 -7.51 4.93
N ASN A 367 17.95 -8.36 5.78
CA ASN A 367 19.40 -8.63 5.75
C ASN A 367 19.89 -9.21 4.42
N GLU A 368 19.04 -9.84 3.61
CA GLU A 368 19.39 -10.31 2.25
C GLU A 368 19.79 -9.16 1.30
N VAL A 369 19.24 -7.97 1.52
CA VAL A 369 19.47 -6.77 0.69
C VAL A 369 20.30 -5.73 1.42
N ILE A 370 20.15 -5.63 2.75
CA ILE A 370 20.89 -4.71 3.61
C ILE A 370 21.52 -5.53 4.75
N PRO A 371 22.66 -6.16 4.53
CA PRO A 371 23.28 -7.09 5.50
C PRO A 371 23.57 -6.46 6.87
N ASP A 372 23.87 -5.16 6.90
CA ASP A 372 24.22 -4.38 8.09
C ASP A 372 22.99 -3.72 8.76
N CYS A 373 21.79 -4.14 8.41
CA CYS A 373 20.56 -3.54 8.93
C CYS A 373 20.19 -3.97 10.37
N THR A 374 20.89 -4.96 10.93
CA THR A 374 20.78 -5.44 12.31
C THR A 374 22.15 -5.47 12.96
N PRO A 375 22.27 -5.59 14.30
CA PRO A 375 23.54 -5.78 14.97
C PRO A 375 24.33 -6.98 14.41
N GLU A 376 25.67 -6.89 14.41
CA GLU A 376 26.54 -7.93 13.89
C GLU A 376 26.21 -9.32 14.47
N GLY A 377 26.16 -10.33 13.61
CA GLY A 377 25.84 -11.71 13.97
C GLY A 377 24.35 -11.98 14.23
N THR A 378 23.47 -11.06 13.82
CA THR A 378 22.02 -11.19 14.04
C THR A 378 21.26 -11.00 12.74
N CYS A 379 19.98 -11.38 12.73
CA CYS A 379 19.11 -11.07 11.61
C CYS A 379 17.66 -10.77 12.06
N PHE A 380 16.91 -10.28 11.10
CA PHE A 380 15.50 -9.93 11.24
C PHE A 380 14.65 -10.70 10.23
N VAL A 381 13.59 -11.36 10.70
CA VAL A 381 12.60 -12.05 9.85
C VAL A 381 11.23 -11.52 10.16
N GLN A 382 10.52 -11.08 9.13
CA GLN A 382 9.15 -10.61 9.23
C GLN A 382 8.20 -11.58 8.50
N PHE A 383 7.07 -11.87 9.13
CA PHE A 383 5.99 -12.66 8.55
C PHE A 383 4.72 -11.84 8.55
N ALA A 384 4.17 -11.55 7.38
CA ALA A 384 2.87 -10.91 7.26
C ALA A 384 1.84 -11.93 6.76
N ARG A 385 0.75 -12.09 7.52
CA ARG A 385 -0.39 -12.94 7.16
C ARG A 385 -1.62 -12.07 6.99
N PHE A 386 -2.16 -12.04 5.78
CA PHE A 386 -3.26 -11.15 5.41
C PHE A 386 -4.62 -11.81 5.62
N TYR A 387 -5.59 -11.04 6.08
CA TYR A 387 -6.96 -11.47 6.34
C TYR A 387 -7.95 -10.50 5.70
N LYS A 388 -9.12 -11.00 5.29
CA LYS A 388 -10.28 -10.14 5.09
C LYS A 388 -10.58 -9.41 6.40
N THR A 389 -10.92 -8.13 6.31
CA THR A 389 -11.04 -7.27 7.51
C THR A 389 -12.04 -7.78 8.54
N ASP A 390 -13.12 -8.44 8.10
CA ASP A 390 -14.15 -9.00 8.96
C ASP A 390 -13.77 -10.31 9.67
N ALA A 391 -12.64 -10.93 9.31
CA ALA A 391 -12.14 -12.12 10.00
C ALA A 391 -11.80 -11.86 11.49
N TRP A 392 -11.41 -10.62 11.82
CA TRP A 392 -11.03 -10.18 13.18
C TRP A 392 -12.13 -9.33 13.84
N ASN A 393 -13.38 -9.70 13.68
CA ASN A 393 -14.50 -9.00 14.30
C ASN A 393 -14.71 -9.37 15.78
N GLU A 394 -15.52 -8.59 16.49
CA GLU A 394 -15.79 -8.74 17.94
C GLU A 394 -16.39 -10.09 18.34
N LYS A 395 -16.97 -10.83 17.41
CA LYS A 395 -17.53 -12.17 17.69
C LYS A 395 -16.43 -13.24 17.75
N VAL A 396 -15.31 -12.99 17.09
CA VAL A 396 -14.17 -13.91 16.98
C VAL A 396 -13.06 -13.52 17.94
N VAL A 397 -12.80 -12.22 18.11
CA VAL A 397 -11.72 -11.66 18.93
C VAL A 397 -12.30 -10.80 20.04
N ASN A 398 -11.98 -11.12 21.28
CA ASN A 398 -12.40 -10.40 22.48
C ASN A 398 -11.27 -10.34 23.52
N GLU A 399 -11.49 -9.65 24.64
CA GLU A 399 -10.47 -9.48 25.69
C GLU A 399 -9.97 -10.81 26.27
N GLU A 400 -10.81 -11.87 26.33
CA GLU A 400 -10.46 -13.15 26.94
C GLU A 400 -9.54 -13.98 26.04
N ASN A 401 -9.70 -13.90 24.71
CA ASN A 401 -8.97 -14.73 23.76
C ASN A 401 -7.88 -14.01 22.95
N TYR A 402 -7.80 -12.67 23.01
CA TYR A 402 -6.93 -11.87 22.17
C TYR A 402 -5.45 -12.28 22.21
N PHE A 403 -4.89 -12.37 23.43
CA PHE A 403 -3.47 -12.74 23.58
C PHE A 403 -3.22 -14.18 23.17
N LYS A 404 -4.13 -15.09 23.55
CA LYS A 404 -4.05 -16.50 23.16
C LYS A 404 -4.04 -16.67 21.64
N LEU A 405 -4.92 -15.97 20.91
CA LEU A 405 -4.95 -16.02 19.45
C LEU A 405 -3.66 -15.47 18.82
N LYS A 406 -3.11 -14.40 19.37
CA LYS A 406 -1.82 -13.86 18.90
C LYS A 406 -0.69 -14.88 19.08
N ASP A 407 -0.62 -15.50 20.25
CA ASP A 407 0.42 -16.48 20.57
C ASP A 407 0.28 -17.74 19.69
N GLU A 408 -0.94 -18.24 19.51
CA GLU A 408 -1.21 -19.40 18.65
C GLU A 408 -0.82 -19.15 17.19
N ILE A 409 -1.15 -17.95 16.63
CA ILE A 409 -0.79 -17.62 15.26
C ILE A 409 0.72 -17.41 15.12
N ALA A 410 1.36 -16.75 16.08
CA ALA A 410 2.80 -16.58 16.07
C ALA A 410 3.53 -17.94 16.13
N ASP A 411 3.10 -18.82 17.01
CA ASP A 411 3.66 -20.17 17.18
C ASP A 411 3.48 -21.02 15.91
N GLU A 412 2.30 -20.98 15.31
CA GLU A 412 2.02 -21.67 14.04
C GLU A 412 2.87 -21.11 12.89
N THR A 413 3.04 -19.78 12.82
CA THR A 413 3.85 -19.12 11.79
C THR A 413 5.32 -19.51 11.90
N ILE A 414 5.87 -19.47 13.12
CA ILE A 414 7.26 -19.90 13.38
C ILE A 414 7.42 -21.38 13.02
N LYS A 415 6.51 -22.25 13.47
CA LYS A 415 6.55 -23.66 13.15
C LYS A 415 6.51 -23.95 11.65
N GLN A 416 5.66 -23.26 10.91
CA GLN A 416 5.56 -23.41 9.46
C GLN A 416 6.87 -23.04 8.76
N PHE A 417 7.52 -21.99 9.21
CA PHE A 417 8.83 -21.58 8.69
C PHE A 417 9.92 -22.58 9.05
N GLU A 418 9.97 -23.07 10.32
CA GLU A 418 10.89 -24.11 10.77
C GLU A 418 10.72 -25.41 9.98
N ASP A 419 9.48 -25.85 9.76
CA ASP A 419 9.16 -27.05 8.95
C ASP A 419 9.67 -26.87 7.50
N TYR A 420 9.59 -25.66 6.96
CA TYR A 420 10.07 -25.35 5.60
C TYR A 420 11.61 -25.35 5.52
N ILE A 421 12.29 -24.67 6.44
CA ILE A 421 13.77 -24.58 6.43
C ILE A 421 14.45 -25.84 7.01
N GLY A 422 13.68 -26.75 7.63
CA GLY A 422 14.16 -28.02 8.17
C GLY A 422 14.98 -27.91 9.47
N LYS A 423 14.87 -26.80 10.19
CA LYS A 423 15.56 -26.58 11.48
C LYS A 423 14.76 -25.67 12.41
N SER A 424 15.01 -25.79 13.74
CA SER A 424 14.45 -24.88 14.72
C SER A 424 15.21 -23.57 14.81
N ILE A 425 14.46 -22.46 14.99
CA ILE A 425 15.00 -21.12 15.25
C ILE A 425 14.58 -20.61 16.64
N ARG A 426 13.79 -21.38 17.40
CA ARG A 426 13.18 -20.91 18.64
C ARG A 426 14.20 -20.51 19.70
N ASP A 427 15.28 -21.28 19.83
CA ASP A 427 16.34 -21.01 20.80
C ASP A 427 17.18 -19.76 20.42
N HIS A 428 17.02 -19.26 19.20
CA HIS A 428 17.69 -18.09 18.67
C HIS A 428 16.83 -16.81 18.67
N ILE A 429 15.59 -16.88 19.13
CA ILE A 429 14.71 -15.70 19.18
C ILE A 429 15.12 -14.82 20.35
N GLU A 430 15.73 -13.65 20.05
CA GLU A 430 16.08 -12.64 21.03
C GLU A 430 14.90 -11.70 21.33
N GLU A 431 14.17 -11.29 20.26
CA GLU A 431 12.98 -10.46 20.37
C GLU A 431 11.85 -10.99 19.47
N ILE A 432 10.63 -10.97 19.98
CA ILE A 432 9.41 -11.26 19.22
C ILE A 432 8.39 -10.16 19.43
N VAL A 433 7.85 -9.64 18.32
CA VAL A 433 6.74 -8.69 18.35
C VAL A 433 5.64 -9.19 17.44
N VAL A 434 4.39 -9.13 17.91
CA VAL A 434 3.22 -9.52 17.12
C VAL A 434 2.27 -8.35 17.01
N ALA A 435 2.17 -7.76 15.82
CA ALA A 435 1.19 -6.74 15.49
C ALA A 435 -0.05 -7.40 14.86
N SER A 436 -1.20 -7.22 15.49
CA SER A 436 -2.48 -7.78 15.03
C SER A 436 -3.36 -6.70 14.40
N PRO A 437 -4.49 -7.05 13.79
CA PRO A 437 -5.48 -6.07 13.33
C PRO A 437 -5.92 -5.06 14.40
N VAL A 438 -5.96 -5.47 15.68
CA VAL A 438 -6.22 -4.55 16.81
C VAL A 438 -5.10 -3.54 16.98
N THR A 439 -3.84 -3.97 16.78
CA THR A 439 -2.68 -3.07 16.79
C THR A 439 -2.80 -2.03 15.68
N TRP A 440 -3.10 -2.47 14.46
CA TRP A 440 -3.27 -1.59 13.30
C TRP A 440 -4.44 -0.62 13.49
N ALA A 441 -5.60 -1.10 13.96
CA ALA A 441 -6.75 -0.25 14.27
C ALA A 441 -6.40 0.86 15.27
N ARG A 442 -5.59 0.54 16.29
CA ARG A 442 -5.15 1.50 17.30
C ARG A 442 -4.25 2.58 16.72
N TYR A 443 -3.23 2.20 15.93
CA TYR A 443 -2.25 3.14 15.40
C TYR A 443 -2.74 3.90 14.18
N LEU A 444 -3.40 3.23 13.24
CA LEU A 444 -3.87 3.83 11.99
C LEU A 444 -5.25 4.48 12.14
N GLY A 445 -6.05 4.03 13.11
CA GLY A 445 -7.44 4.48 13.28
C GLY A 445 -8.41 3.90 12.25
N THR A 446 -7.98 2.92 11.44
CA THR A 446 -8.80 2.32 10.39
C THR A 446 -9.79 1.29 10.96
N PRO A 447 -10.99 1.14 10.35
CA PRO A 447 -11.93 0.09 10.73
C PRO A 447 -11.28 -1.29 10.59
N TYR A 448 -11.45 -2.15 11.60
CA TYR A 448 -10.93 -3.51 11.66
C TYR A 448 -9.41 -3.64 11.45
N GLY A 449 -8.66 -2.54 11.60
CA GLY A 449 -7.22 -2.53 11.36
C GLY A 449 -6.85 -2.72 9.89
N ASP A 450 -7.69 -2.27 8.97
CA ASP A 450 -7.39 -2.23 7.54
C ASP A 450 -6.06 -1.50 7.29
N VAL A 451 -5.15 -2.14 6.56
CA VAL A 451 -3.80 -1.61 6.29
C VAL A 451 -3.66 -1.08 4.86
N TYR A 452 -4.60 -1.39 3.99
CA TYR A 452 -4.58 -1.00 2.59
C TYR A 452 -5.50 0.20 2.29
N GLY A 453 -6.74 0.17 2.77
CA GLY A 453 -7.77 1.12 2.44
C GLY A 453 -8.95 0.48 1.72
N TYR A 454 -9.46 1.10 0.66
CA TYR A 454 -10.53 0.50 -0.15
C TYR A 454 -9.96 -0.43 -1.21
N ARG A 455 -10.48 -1.67 -1.27
CA ARG A 455 -10.10 -2.58 -2.34
C ARG A 455 -10.58 -2.10 -3.71
N ALA A 456 -9.83 -2.43 -4.74
CA ALA A 456 -10.25 -2.21 -6.11
C ALA A 456 -11.56 -2.93 -6.42
N GLN A 457 -12.51 -2.19 -6.98
CA GLN A 457 -13.79 -2.70 -7.48
C GLN A 457 -13.93 -2.36 -8.96
N THR A 458 -14.71 -3.13 -9.71
CA THR A 458 -14.88 -2.91 -11.15
C THR A 458 -15.48 -1.55 -11.50
N TRP A 459 -16.30 -0.99 -10.58
CA TRP A 459 -16.93 0.32 -10.72
C TRP A 459 -16.13 1.45 -10.05
N ASP A 460 -15.22 1.13 -9.15
CA ASP A 460 -14.49 2.09 -8.33
C ASP A 460 -13.02 1.70 -8.20
N GLY A 461 -12.17 2.46 -8.83
CA GLY A 461 -10.73 2.26 -8.86
C GLY A 461 -10.06 3.30 -9.74
N MET A 462 -8.74 3.27 -9.84
CA MET A 462 -7.95 4.26 -10.56
C MET A 462 -8.46 4.51 -11.99
N PHE A 463 -8.63 3.46 -12.78
CA PHE A 463 -9.00 3.62 -14.19
C PHE A 463 -10.44 4.12 -14.39
N PRO A 464 -11.49 3.58 -13.74
CA PRO A 464 -12.83 4.12 -13.82
C PRO A 464 -12.89 5.60 -13.41
N ARG A 465 -12.20 5.99 -12.34
CA ARG A 465 -12.17 7.38 -11.84
C ARG A 465 -11.53 8.33 -12.83
N VAL A 466 -10.39 7.96 -13.41
CA VAL A 466 -9.73 8.77 -14.46
C VAL A 466 -10.62 8.91 -15.69
N GLN A 467 -11.29 7.84 -16.13
CA GLN A 467 -12.19 7.87 -17.29
C GLN A 467 -13.40 8.76 -17.08
N MET A 468 -13.96 8.76 -15.89
CA MET A 468 -15.11 9.59 -15.53
C MET A 468 -14.73 11.06 -15.26
N GLY A 469 -13.43 11.35 -15.18
CA GLY A 469 -12.92 12.71 -14.92
C GLY A 469 -13.28 13.21 -13.52
N HIS A 470 -13.46 12.32 -12.57
CA HIS A 470 -13.77 12.69 -11.18
C HIS A 470 -12.55 13.28 -10.48
N LYS A 471 -12.69 14.53 -10.06
CA LYS A 471 -11.71 15.23 -9.22
C LYS A 471 -11.98 15.02 -7.74
N GLU A 472 -13.23 14.76 -7.41
CA GLU A 472 -13.72 14.56 -6.05
C GLU A 472 -14.74 13.43 -6.00
N ASP A 473 -14.64 12.63 -4.94
CA ASP A 473 -15.59 11.56 -4.68
C ASP A 473 -16.74 12.02 -3.77
N TYR A 474 -16.45 12.98 -2.88
CA TYR A 474 -17.35 13.45 -1.83
C TYR A 474 -17.70 14.93 -2.05
N THR A 475 -18.85 15.35 -1.51
CA THR A 475 -19.49 16.61 -1.90
C THR A 475 -19.33 17.76 -0.89
N ILE A 476 -18.73 17.50 0.28
CA ILE A 476 -18.44 18.57 1.26
C ILE A 476 -17.34 19.48 0.71
N LYS A 477 -17.71 20.73 0.45
CA LYS A 477 -16.78 21.72 -0.13
C LYS A 477 -15.62 22.00 0.81
N GLY A 478 -14.40 21.91 0.28
CA GLY A 478 -13.17 22.14 1.02
C GLY A 478 -12.66 20.91 1.80
N LEU A 479 -13.35 19.77 1.75
CA LEU A 479 -12.89 18.50 2.33
C LEU A 479 -12.46 17.55 1.21
N ARG A 480 -11.20 17.06 1.27
CA ARG A 480 -10.66 16.07 0.35
C ARG A 480 -10.02 14.91 1.11
N PHE A 481 -9.89 13.77 0.44
CA PHE A 481 -9.31 12.55 1.03
C PHE A 481 -8.12 12.06 0.22
N CYS A 482 -7.04 11.67 0.90
CA CYS A 482 -5.84 11.09 0.30
C CYS A 482 -5.40 9.83 1.06
N GLY A 483 -4.41 9.11 0.56
CA GLY A 483 -3.97 7.83 1.11
C GLY A 483 -4.55 6.64 0.36
N GLY A 484 -4.52 5.44 0.94
CA GLY A 484 -4.99 4.19 0.34
C GLY A 484 -6.50 4.13 0.03
N HIS A 485 -7.27 5.06 0.56
CA HIS A 485 -8.69 5.25 0.29
C HIS A 485 -8.97 6.38 -0.72
N GLY A 486 -7.92 6.96 -1.29
CA GLY A 486 -8.02 7.97 -2.34
C GLY A 486 -8.18 7.40 -3.75
N THR A 487 -8.07 8.28 -4.75
CA THR A 487 -8.28 7.95 -6.17
C THR A 487 -7.22 7.01 -6.76
N GLN A 488 -6.04 6.95 -6.17
CA GLN A 488 -4.91 6.14 -6.65
C GLN A 488 -4.86 4.74 -6.04
N MET A 489 -5.78 4.42 -5.14
CA MET A 489 -5.86 3.16 -4.41
C MET A 489 -4.74 2.97 -3.37
N ASP A 490 -4.50 1.73 -2.95
CA ASP A 490 -3.65 1.29 -1.87
C ASP A 490 -2.13 1.28 -2.19
N GLY A 491 -1.34 1.05 -1.16
CA GLY A 491 0.11 0.96 -1.22
C GLY A 491 0.83 2.31 -1.00
N TYR A 492 2.12 2.23 -0.69
CA TYR A 492 2.96 3.41 -0.41
C TYR A 492 3.03 4.37 -1.60
N SER A 493 3.37 3.83 -2.75
CA SER A 493 3.52 4.58 -4.00
C SER A 493 2.25 5.34 -4.37
N GLN A 494 1.12 4.67 -4.29
CA GLN A 494 -0.19 5.21 -4.61
C GLN A 494 -0.65 6.24 -3.57
N ALA A 495 -0.32 6.04 -2.30
CA ALA A 495 -0.64 7.00 -1.26
C ALA A 495 0.11 8.33 -1.48
N TYR A 496 1.39 8.31 -1.84
CA TYR A 496 2.13 9.53 -2.19
C TYR A 496 1.54 10.22 -3.42
N MET A 497 1.20 9.47 -4.46
CA MET A 497 0.58 10.01 -5.67
C MET A 497 -0.80 10.60 -5.38
N SER A 498 -1.61 9.94 -4.55
CA SER A 498 -2.92 10.43 -4.10
C SER A 498 -2.79 11.74 -3.33
N GLY A 499 -1.84 11.84 -2.40
CA GLY A 499 -1.58 13.06 -1.65
C GLY A 499 -1.25 14.25 -2.54
N ARG A 500 -0.31 14.06 -3.48
CA ARG A 500 0.04 15.07 -4.50
C ARG A 500 -1.17 15.48 -5.34
N GLU A 501 -1.98 14.52 -5.79
CA GLU A 501 -3.13 14.77 -6.65
C GLU A 501 -4.20 15.62 -5.92
N GLN A 502 -4.57 15.25 -4.70
CA GLN A 502 -5.56 15.99 -3.92
C GLN A 502 -5.07 17.40 -3.54
N ALA A 503 -3.78 17.55 -3.26
CA ALA A 503 -3.17 18.85 -3.05
C ALA A 503 -3.22 19.73 -4.32
N ARG A 504 -2.94 19.15 -5.48
CA ARG A 504 -3.04 19.86 -6.78
C ARG A 504 -4.48 20.33 -7.04
N TYR A 505 -5.46 19.47 -6.84
CA TYR A 505 -6.87 19.86 -7.00
C TYR A 505 -7.29 20.95 -6.00
N THR A 506 -6.78 20.88 -4.77
CA THR A 506 -7.01 21.94 -3.78
C THR A 506 -6.45 23.28 -4.25
N LEU A 507 -5.25 23.32 -4.84
CA LEU A 507 -4.69 24.54 -5.42
C LEU A 507 -5.55 25.08 -6.57
N LEU A 508 -5.98 24.23 -7.48
CA LEU A 508 -6.84 24.64 -8.61
C LEU A 508 -8.16 25.25 -8.14
N ASP A 509 -8.76 24.70 -7.06
CA ASP A 509 -9.98 25.27 -6.48
C ASP A 509 -9.72 26.61 -5.81
N MET A 510 -8.59 26.77 -5.12
CA MET A 510 -8.19 28.06 -4.52
C MET A 510 -7.99 29.14 -5.59
N GLU A 511 -7.32 28.80 -6.70
CA GLU A 511 -7.10 29.71 -7.83
C GLU A 511 -8.42 30.09 -8.54
N ALA A 512 -9.35 29.15 -8.64
CA ALA A 512 -10.67 29.38 -9.22
C ALA A 512 -11.64 30.11 -8.27
N GLY A 513 -11.25 30.39 -7.03
CA GLY A 513 -12.11 31.02 -6.01
C GLY A 513 -13.31 30.16 -5.57
N LYS A 514 -13.15 28.85 -5.65
CA LYS A 514 -14.18 27.85 -5.32
C LYS A 514 -14.07 27.34 -3.88
#